data_bb3d442f325c381cd49f2c08307903ed
#
_entry.id   bb3d442f325c381cd49f2c08307903ed
#
_cell.length_a   1.000
_cell.length_b   1.000
_cell.length_c   1.000
_cell.angle_alpha   90.00
_cell.angle_beta   90.00
_cell.angle_gamma   90.00
#
_symmetry.space_group_name_H-M   'P 1'
#
loop_
_entity.id
_entity.type
_entity.pdbx_description
1 polymer ?
#
loop_
_entity_poly.entity_id
_entity_poly.type
_entity_poly.pdbx_seq_one_letter_code
_entity_poly.pdbx_strand_id
1 'polypeptide(L)'
;MDKGLIISLTVILVLLALICAAVFLIVHKVREFSRNAFGTSSLSEGIKNQREQLADTPQSVMSMTRIYLPQIQRDFPEFNFEQYVQKSQMLIKDYLMAISKQTELVNPDAGDDLKNQVENIVQDLKSSGKSHSYSDIVIHETQISAYRNNGATVEIAFQSSVGCMSYVTDENGRVILGDKDIRTQTVFETDLVYVQDAEKISDNNYGKGSVGINCPNCGAPVKNLGKKFCEYCGTAIKEVNIYSWNFNRINEITKNKKQY
;
A
#
# COMPACT_ATOMS: atom_id res chain seq x y z
N MET A 1 32.29 -16.35 65.06
CA MET A 1 31.42 -16.25 63.88
C MET A 1 30.18 -17.06 64.15
N ASP A 2 28.99 -16.41 64.23
CA ASP A 2 27.74 -17.08 64.61
C ASP A 2 27.33 -18.14 63.57
N LYS A 3 27.05 -19.36 64.08
CA LYS A 3 26.60 -20.47 63.24
C LYS A 3 25.42 -20.10 62.33
N GLY A 4 24.55 -19.19 62.77
CA GLY A 4 23.44 -18.64 61.99
C GLY A 4 23.88 -17.83 60.79
N LEU A 5 24.97 -17.06 60.90
CA LEU A 5 25.52 -16.24 59.81
C LEU A 5 26.14 -17.11 58.70
N ILE A 6 26.79 -18.20 59.07
CA ILE A 6 27.36 -19.16 58.13
C ILE A 6 26.26 -19.87 57.36
N ILE A 7 25.18 -20.33 58.04
CA ILE A 7 24.04 -20.98 57.40
C ILE A 7 23.33 -20.01 56.43
N SER A 8 23.12 -18.75 56.82
CA SER A 8 22.53 -17.74 55.94
C SER A 8 23.38 -17.49 54.69
N LEU A 9 24.70 -17.39 54.82
CA LEU A 9 25.62 -17.15 53.70
C LEU A 9 25.65 -18.35 52.73
N THR A 10 25.61 -19.59 53.27
CA THR A 10 25.56 -20.79 52.41
C THR A 10 24.26 -20.90 51.62
N VAL A 11 23.11 -20.57 52.24
CA VAL A 11 21.81 -20.54 51.56
C VAL A 11 21.79 -19.51 50.41
N ILE A 12 22.33 -18.32 50.66
CA ILE A 12 22.43 -17.27 49.63
C ILE A 12 23.33 -17.72 48.45
N LEU A 13 24.46 -18.36 48.72
CA LEU A 13 25.37 -18.88 47.70
C LEU A 13 24.71 -19.99 46.87
N VAL A 14 23.94 -20.88 47.48
CA VAL A 14 23.21 -21.94 46.77
C VAL A 14 22.11 -21.33 45.88
N LEU A 15 21.37 -20.34 46.38
CA LEU A 15 20.36 -19.64 45.60
C LEU A 15 20.97 -18.92 44.40
N LEU A 16 22.12 -18.22 44.58
CA LEU A 16 22.85 -17.58 43.48
C LEU A 16 23.32 -18.60 42.44
N ALA A 17 23.86 -19.73 42.87
CA ALA A 17 24.28 -20.81 41.97
C ALA A 17 23.11 -21.37 41.13
N LEU A 18 21.92 -21.58 41.78
CA LEU A 18 20.71 -22.01 41.09
C LEU A 18 20.21 -20.99 40.07
N ILE A 19 20.24 -19.70 40.39
CA ILE A 19 19.88 -18.60 39.46
C ILE A 19 20.85 -18.58 38.29
N CYS A 20 22.15 -18.66 38.52
CA CYS A 20 23.17 -18.70 37.45
C CYS A 20 22.97 -19.93 36.54
N ALA A 21 22.68 -21.09 37.08
CA ALA A 21 22.39 -22.29 36.32
C ALA A 21 21.12 -22.14 35.47
N ALA A 22 20.07 -21.58 36.03
CA ALA A 22 18.82 -21.30 35.30
C ALA A 22 19.04 -20.30 34.15
N VAL A 23 19.75 -19.19 34.38
CA VAL A 23 20.09 -18.20 33.38
C VAL A 23 20.94 -18.83 32.27
N PHE A 24 21.93 -19.66 32.62
CA PHE A 24 22.76 -20.37 31.65
C PHE A 24 21.93 -21.29 30.76
N LEU A 25 20.99 -22.07 31.29
CA LEU A 25 20.09 -22.95 30.55
C LEU A 25 19.17 -22.14 29.61
N ILE A 26 18.64 -21.03 30.08
CA ILE A 26 17.79 -20.15 29.26
C ILE A 26 18.61 -19.57 28.09
N VAL A 27 19.78 -19.02 28.35
CA VAL A 27 20.66 -18.46 27.32
C VAL A 27 21.08 -19.53 26.32
N HIS A 28 21.38 -20.75 26.78
CA HIS A 28 21.74 -21.85 25.90
C HIS A 28 20.57 -22.25 24.97
N LYS A 29 19.35 -22.37 25.52
CA LYS A 29 18.15 -22.67 24.72
C LYS A 29 17.80 -21.55 23.73
N VAL A 30 17.94 -20.29 24.15
CA VAL A 30 17.73 -19.13 23.25
C VAL A 30 18.74 -19.13 22.09
N ARG A 31 20.02 -19.43 22.37
CA ARG A 31 21.03 -19.56 21.33
C ARG A 31 20.79 -20.72 20.38
N GLU A 32 20.35 -21.86 20.89
CA GLU A 32 19.99 -23.02 20.08
C GLU A 32 18.80 -22.72 19.16
N PHE A 33 17.75 -22.11 19.74
CA PHE A 33 16.59 -21.63 18.97
C PHE A 33 16.99 -20.62 17.89
N SER A 34 17.81 -19.62 18.26
CA SER A 34 18.29 -18.61 17.30
C SER A 34 19.10 -19.23 16.16
N ARG A 35 19.93 -20.22 16.44
CA ARG A 35 20.70 -20.96 15.43
C ARG A 35 19.81 -21.74 14.48
N ASN A 36 18.81 -22.41 15.02
CA ASN A 36 17.87 -23.21 14.23
C ASN A 36 16.91 -22.37 13.40
N ALA A 37 16.46 -21.21 13.92
CA ALA A 37 15.50 -20.34 13.26
C ALA A 37 16.14 -19.33 12.29
N PHE A 38 17.31 -18.80 12.63
CA PHE A 38 17.93 -17.67 11.92
C PHE A 38 19.36 -17.94 11.45
N GLY A 39 19.92 -19.11 11.72
CA GLY A 39 21.32 -19.43 11.37
C GLY A 39 22.39 -18.69 12.19
N THR A 40 22.00 -17.84 13.14
CA THR A 40 22.90 -17.02 13.98
C THR A 40 22.72 -17.35 15.45
N SER A 41 23.77 -17.14 16.26
CA SER A 41 23.72 -17.37 17.72
C SER A 41 23.04 -16.23 18.49
N SER A 42 22.75 -15.10 17.83
CA SER A 42 22.12 -13.93 18.42
C SER A 42 20.73 -13.75 17.84
N LEU A 43 19.70 -13.70 18.71
CA LEU A 43 18.31 -13.50 18.30
C LEU A 43 18.11 -12.12 17.66
N SER A 44 18.76 -11.10 18.20
CA SER A 44 18.70 -9.71 17.66
C SER A 44 19.33 -9.61 16.27
N GLU A 45 20.47 -10.27 16.05
CA GLU A 45 21.15 -10.32 14.77
C GLU A 45 20.32 -11.12 13.74
N GLY A 46 19.74 -12.25 14.15
CA GLY A 46 18.85 -13.05 13.31
C GLY A 46 17.63 -12.27 12.84
N ILE A 47 16.98 -11.54 13.74
CA ILE A 47 15.84 -10.67 13.39
C ILE A 47 16.27 -9.53 12.47
N LYS A 48 17.44 -8.92 12.72
CA LYS A 48 17.98 -7.86 11.87
C LYS A 48 18.25 -8.37 10.46
N ASN A 49 18.98 -9.47 10.32
CA ASN A 49 19.28 -10.09 9.02
C ASN A 49 18.02 -10.48 8.25
N GLN A 50 17.00 -11.02 8.95
CA GLN A 50 15.72 -11.33 8.32
C GLN A 50 15.00 -10.05 7.84
N ARG A 51 15.03 -8.96 8.60
CA ARG A 51 14.45 -7.69 8.17
C ARG A 51 15.18 -7.13 6.95
N GLU A 52 16.51 -7.18 6.92
CA GLU A 52 17.31 -6.76 5.78
C GLU A 52 17.01 -7.61 4.53
N GLN A 53 16.94 -8.93 4.66
CA GLN A 53 16.55 -9.81 3.56
C GLN A 53 15.14 -9.51 3.02
N LEU A 54 14.19 -9.25 3.91
CA LEU A 54 12.83 -8.87 3.51
C LEU A 54 12.79 -7.48 2.86
N ALA A 55 13.67 -6.57 3.26
CA ALA A 55 13.81 -5.24 2.68
C ALA A 55 14.38 -5.28 1.25
N ASP A 56 15.26 -6.26 0.97
CA ASP A 56 15.88 -6.43 -0.35
C ASP A 56 15.07 -7.32 -1.30
N THR A 57 14.08 -8.06 -0.78
CA THR A 57 13.29 -9.00 -1.60
C THR A 57 11.99 -8.34 -2.09
N PRO A 58 11.86 -8.06 -3.39
CA PRO A 58 10.62 -7.50 -3.95
C PRO A 58 9.41 -8.39 -3.67
N GLN A 59 8.26 -7.79 -3.41
CA GLN A 59 7.00 -8.52 -3.27
C GLN A 59 6.53 -9.02 -4.64
N SER A 60 6.02 -10.26 -4.70
CA SER A 60 5.45 -10.79 -5.93
C SER A 60 4.09 -10.15 -6.24
N VAL A 61 3.86 -9.80 -7.50
CA VAL A 61 2.59 -9.33 -8.04
C VAL A 61 1.74 -10.48 -8.58
N MET A 62 0.43 -10.27 -8.67
CA MET A 62 -0.45 -11.16 -9.40
C MET A 62 -0.24 -10.94 -10.89
N SER A 63 0.32 -11.93 -11.59
CA SER A 63 0.64 -11.85 -13.01
C SER A 63 -0.41 -12.60 -13.85
N MET A 64 -1.43 -11.87 -14.30
CA MET A 64 -2.50 -12.36 -15.18
C MET A 64 -2.39 -11.79 -16.61
N THR A 65 -1.30 -11.10 -16.91
CA THR A 65 -1.08 -10.43 -18.19
C THR A 65 -1.25 -11.38 -19.38
N ARG A 66 -0.72 -12.60 -19.31
CA ARG A 66 -0.85 -13.59 -20.40
C ARG A 66 -2.28 -13.99 -20.71
N ILE A 67 -3.17 -13.90 -19.72
CA ILE A 67 -4.59 -14.28 -19.86
C ILE A 67 -5.39 -13.09 -20.36
N TYR A 68 -5.19 -11.91 -19.76
CA TYR A 68 -6.04 -10.76 -20.02
C TYR A 68 -5.58 -9.90 -21.20
N LEU A 69 -4.28 -9.78 -21.47
CA LEU A 69 -3.79 -8.93 -22.56
C LEU A 69 -4.37 -9.27 -23.95
N PRO A 70 -4.47 -10.56 -24.35
CA PRO A 70 -5.11 -10.91 -25.62
C PRO A 70 -6.61 -10.56 -25.66
N GLN A 71 -7.31 -10.58 -24.52
CA GLN A 71 -8.72 -10.20 -24.43
C GLN A 71 -8.86 -8.67 -24.56
N ILE A 72 -8.01 -7.92 -23.85
CA ILE A 72 -7.99 -6.46 -23.89
C ILE A 72 -7.68 -5.99 -25.31
N GLN A 73 -6.67 -6.54 -25.96
CA GLN A 73 -6.29 -6.17 -27.35
C GLN A 73 -7.35 -6.54 -28.38
N ARG A 74 -8.13 -7.59 -28.15
CA ARG A 74 -9.29 -7.91 -29.00
C ARG A 74 -10.40 -6.88 -28.84
N ASP A 75 -10.67 -6.44 -27.58
CA ASP A 75 -11.75 -5.49 -27.28
C ASP A 75 -11.30 -4.03 -27.57
N PHE A 76 -10.00 -3.75 -27.45
CA PHE A 76 -9.34 -2.46 -27.69
C PHE A 76 -8.04 -2.66 -28.50
N PRO A 77 -8.08 -2.73 -29.83
CA PRO A 77 -6.90 -2.97 -30.67
C PRO A 77 -5.77 -1.93 -30.51
N GLU A 78 -6.14 -0.70 -30.13
CA GLU A 78 -5.20 0.41 -29.89
C GLU A 78 -4.54 0.37 -28.52
N PHE A 79 -4.92 -0.57 -27.62
CA PHE A 79 -4.38 -0.66 -26.27
C PHE A 79 -2.91 -1.07 -26.30
N ASN A 80 -2.04 -0.14 -25.86
CA ASN A 80 -0.60 -0.38 -25.75
C ASN A 80 -0.23 -0.72 -24.30
N PHE A 81 0.05 -1.98 -24.05
CA PHE A 81 0.38 -2.50 -22.71
C PHE A 81 1.58 -1.79 -22.10
N GLU A 82 2.69 -1.65 -22.86
CA GLU A 82 3.92 -1.05 -22.36
C GLU A 82 3.72 0.41 -21.98
N GLN A 83 2.93 1.14 -22.76
CA GLN A 83 2.58 2.53 -22.47
C GLN A 83 1.80 2.65 -21.15
N TYR A 84 0.80 1.79 -20.93
CA TYR A 84 0.00 1.85 -19.69
C TYR A 84 0.76 1.33 -18.48
N VAL A 85 1.69 0.39 -18.63
CA VAL A 85 2.64 0.02 -17.59
C VAL A 85 3.48 1.22 -17.17
N GLN A 86 4.07 1.95 -18.13
CA GLN A 86 4.87 3.15 -17.84
C GLN A 86 4.03 4.23 -17.15
N LYS A 87 2.82 4.49 -17.64
CA LYS A 87 1.89 5.46 -17.03
C LYS A 87 1.53 5.08 -15.59
N SER A 88 1.21 3.80 -15.34
CA SER A 88 0.95 3.28 -13.99
C SER A 88 2.14 3.48 -13.05
N GLN A 89 3.35 3.18 -13.54
CA GLN A 89 4.59 3.36 -12.75
C GLN A 89 4.87 4.83 -12.42
N MET A 90 4.71 5.72 -13.40
CA MET A 90 4.86 7.16 -13.18
C MET A 90 3.81 7.68 -12.19
N LEU A 91 2.57 7.25 -12.36
CA LEU A 91 1.46 7.64 -11.50
C LEU A 91 1.69 7.22 -10.03
N ILE A 92 2.19 6.00 -9.78
CA ILE A 92 2.54 5.55 -8.43
C ILE A 92 3.62 6.47 -7.81
N LYS A 93 4.64 6.84 -8.58
CA LYS A 93 5.68 7.76 -8.09
C LYS A 93 5.10 9.13 -7.76
N ASP A 94 4.27 9.70 -8.65
CA ASP A 94 3.62 11.00 -8.44
C ASP A 94 2.68 10.98 -7.23
N TYR A 95 1.92 9.89 -7.07
CA TYR A 95 1.06 9.65 -5.91
C TYR A 95 1.83 9.65 -4.59
N LEU A 96 2.91 8.87 -4.50
CA LEU A 96 3.73 8.79 -3.30
C LEU A 96 4.43 10.12 -3.00
N MET A 97 4.88 10.82 -4.04
CA MET A 97 5.50 12.14 -3.90
C MET A 97 4.49 13.23 -3.48
N ALA A 98 3.26 13.19 -4.00
CA ALA A 98 2.20 14.13 -3.60
C ALA A 98 1.87 13.97 -2.11
N ILE A 99 1.74 12.75 -1.62
CA ILE A 99 1.53 12.46 -0.19
C ILE A 99 2.73 12.94 0.65
N SER A 100 3.96 12.63 0.23
CA SER A 100 5.18 13.03 0.97
C SER A 100 5.33 14.55 1.09
N LYS A 101 5.00 15.26 0.01
CA LYS A 101 5.07 16.74 -0.02
C LYS A 101 3.79 17.40 0.51
N GLN A 102 2.76 16.61 0.81
CA GLN A 102 1.42 17.08 1.20
C GLN A 102 0.85 18.10 0.20
N THR A 103 0.98 17.78 -1.09
CA THR A 103 0.51 18.58 -2.22
C THR A 103 -0.58 17.86 -3.01
N GLU A 104 -1.20 18.55 -3.93
CA GLU A 104 -2.13 17.95 -4.91
C GLU A 104 -1.39 17.00 -5.85
N LEU A 105 -2.12 15.99 -6.34
CA LEU A 105 -1.63 15.08 -7.39
C LEU A 105 -1.75 15.76 -8.75
N VAL A 106 -0.61 16.11 -9.33
CA VAL A 106 -0.51 16.70 -10.67
C VAL A 106 -0.03 15.61 -11.66
N ASN A 107 -0.99 14.88 -12.24
CA ASN A 107 -0.72 13.87 -13.25
C ASN A 107 -1.86 13.87 -14.28
N PRO A 108 -1.58 13.96 -15.60
CA PRO A 108 -2.61 14.05 -16.64
C PRO A 108 -3.44 12.77 -16.80
N ASP A 109 -2.90 11.61 -16.42
CA ASP A 109 -3.57 10.32 -16.50
C ASP A 109 -4.39 10.00 -15.24
N ALA A 110 -4.33 10.85 -14.20
CA ALA A 110 -5.11 10.71 -12.97
C ALA A 110 -6.53 11.24 -13.14
N GLY A 111 -7.52 10.38 -12.91
CA GLY A 111 -8.93 10.78 -12.83
C GLY A 111 -9.23 11.60 -11.57
N ASP A 112 -10.39 12.26 -11.56
CA ASP A 112 -10.79 13.12 -10.44
C ASP A 112 -10.95 12.33 -9.13
N ASP A 113 -11.43 11.07 -9.20
CA ASP A 113 -11.55 10.21 -8.01
C ASP A 113 -10.20 9.96 -7.33
N LEU A 114 -9.15 9.72 -8.13
CA LEU A 114 -7.80 9.52 -7.59
C LEU A 114 -7.23 10.83 -7.02
N LYS A 115 -7.48 11.97 -7.66
CA LYS A 115 -7.06 13.28 -7.12
C LYS A 115 -7.74 13.56 -5.79
N ASN A 116 -9.05 13.31 -5.68
CA ASN A 116 -9.80 13.43 -4.43
C ASN A 116 -9.28 12.45 -3.36
N GLN A 117 -8.91 11.23 -3.75
CA GLN A 117 -8.29 10.27 -2.82
C GLN A 117 -7.01 10.83 -2.21
N VAL A 118 -6.13 11.43 -3.01
CA VAL A 118 -4.87 12.06 -2.53
C VAL A 118 -5.16 13.25 -1.64
N GLU A 119 -6.10 14.12 -2.04
CA GLU A 119 -6.49 15.28 -1.25
C GLU A 119 -6.98 14.88 0.14
N ASN A 120 -7.84 13.86 0.24
CA ASN A 120 -8.32 13.34 1.52
C ASN A 120 -7.18 12.81 2.39
N ILE A 121 -6.25 12.03 1.82
CA ILE A 121 -5.07 11.52 2.54
C ILE A 121 -4.22 12.69 3.08
N VAL A 122 -3.98 13.70 2.24
CA VAL A 122 -3.18 14.86 2.62
C VAL A 122 -3.86 15.69 3.72
N GLN A 123 -5.18 15.86 3.64
CA GLN A 123 -5.96 16.56 4.68
C GLN A 123 -5.93 15.79 6.01
N ASP A 124 -6.07 14.46 5.98
CA ASP A 124 -5.99 13.61 7.18
C ASP A 124 -4.61 13.70 7.84
N LEU A 125 -3.53 13.68 7.06
CA LEU A 125 -2.18 13.84 7.58
C LEU A 125 -2.00 15.22 8.23
N LYS A 126 -2.40 16.28 7.55
CA LYS A 126 -2.32 17.66 8.08
C LYS A 126 -3.13 17.85 9.35
N SER A 127 -4.38 17.37 9.37
CA SER A 127 -5.27 17.51 10.54
C SER A 127 -4.80 16.71 11.75
N SER A 128 -4.11 15.61 11.53
CA SER A 128 -3.54 14.77 12.60
C SER A 128 -2.12 15.17 13.01
N GLY A 129 -1.53 16.23 12.44
CA GLY A 129 -0.16 16.65 12.69
C GLY A 129 0.89 15.63 12.26
N LYS A 130 0.59 14.79 11.27
CA LYS A 130 1.46 13.72 10.80
C LYS A 130 2.04 14.03 9.43
N SER A 131 3.20 13.45 9.16
CA SER A 131 3.81 13.46 7.83
C SER A 131 4.19 12.05 7.43
N HIS A 132 3.78 11.63 6.23
CA HIS A 132 4.17 10.34 5.65
C HIS A 132 5.22 10.60 4.57
N SER A 133 6.43 10.13 4.79
CA SER A 133 7.56 10.32 3.88
C SER A 133 7.79 9.08 3.05
N TYR A 134 7.92 9.27 1.74
CA TYR A 134 8.35 8.26 0.79
C TYR A 134 9.59 8.75 0.04
N SER A 135 10.63 7.92 -0.03
CA SER A 135 11.86 8.22 -0.78
C SER A 135 12.47 6.96 -1.38
N ASP A 136 13.41 7.13 -2.28
CA ASP A 136 14.12 6.04 -2.95
C ASP A 136 13.17 4.98 -3.53
N ILE A 137 12.18 5.46 -4.32
CA ILE A 137 11.09 4.66 -4.88
C ILE A 137 11.61 3.90 -6.10
N VAL A 138 11.62 2.58 -6.01
CA VAL A 138 11.98 1.64 -7.07
C VAL A 138 10.77 0.78 -7.41
N ILE A 139 10.39 0.71 -8.68
CA ILE A 139 9.36 -0.20 -9.16
C ILE A 139 10.06 -1.35 -9.87
N HIS A 140 9.84 -2.58 -9.36
CA HIS A 140 10.53 -3.78 -9.84
C HIS A 140 9.80 -4.44 -11.01
N GLU A 141 8.48 -4.58 -10.88
CA GLU A 141 7.64 -5.28 -11.84
C GLU A 141 6.22 -4.70 -11.81
N THR A 142 5.56 -4.64 -12.98
CA THR A 142 4.15 -4.26 -13.12
C THR A 142 3.47 -5.23 -14.05
N GLN A 143 2.33 -5.81 -13.61
CA GLN A 143 1.55 -6.81 -14.36
C GLN A 143 0.06 -6.48 -14.29
N ILE A 144 -0.70 -6.93 -15.29
CA ILE A 144 -2.16 -6.91 -15.21
C ILE A 144 -2.60 -7.97 -14.19
N SER A 145 -3.38 -7.56 -13.20
CA SER A 145 -3.94 -8.43 -12.17
C SER A 145 -5.41 -8.80 -12.45
N ALA A 146 -6.16 -7.89 -13.06
CA ALA A 146 -7.56 -8.13 -13.40
C ALA A 146 -7.98 -7.36 -14.66
N TYR A 147 -9.01 -7.89 -15.34
CA TYR A 147 -9.71 -7.26 -16.45
C TYR A 147 -11.21 -7.51 -16.29
N ARG A 148 -12.00 -6.45 -16.30
CA ARG A 148 -13.46 -6.48 -16.23
C ARG A 148 -14.05 -5.61 -17.32
N ASN A 149 -14.93 -6.17 -18.12
CA ASN A 149 -15.69 -5.44 -19.13
C ASN A 149 -17.16 -5.77 -18.94
N ASN A 150 -17.95 -4.77 -18.52
CA ASN A 150 -19.40 -4.92 -18.30
C ASN A 150 -20.23 -4.24 -19.39
N GLY A 151 -19.61 -3.80 -20.48
CA GLY A 151 -20.26 -3.14 -21.60
C GLY A 151 -20.52 -1.65 -21.42
N ALA A 152 -20.51 -1.13 -20.17
CA ALA A 152 -20.62 0.28 -19.87
C ALA A 152 -19.28 0.89 -19.47
N THR A 153 -18.53 0.14 -18.67
CA THR A 153 -17.17 0.49 -18.25
C THR A 153 -16.24 -0.68 -18.45
N VAL A 154 -14.99 -0.36 -18.69
CA VAL A 154 -13.89 -1.32 -18.67
C VAL A 154 -12.92 -0.94 -17.59
N GLU A 155 -12.50 -1.91 -16.81
CA GLU A 155 -11.55 -1.76 -15.72
C GLU A 155 -10.39 -2.73 -15.92
N ILE A 156 -9.16 -2.18 -15.91
CA ILE A 156 -7.92 -2.95 -15.95
C ILE A 156 -7.15 -2.62 -14.68
N ALA A 157 -6.93 -3.61 -13.83
CA ALA A 157 -6.11 -3.46 -12.65
C ALA A 157 -4.67 -3.86 -12.94
N PHE A 158 -3.71 -2.99 -12.59
CA PHE A 158 -2.29 -3.28 -12.62
C PHE A 158 -1.77 -3.41 -11.21
N GLN A 159 -0.98 -4.45 -10.94
CA GLN A 159 -0.21 -4.56 -9.71
C GLN A 159 1.25 -4.28 -9.98
N SER A 160 1.82 -3.41 -9.14
CA SER A 160 3.23 -3.02 -9.20
C SER A 160 3.94 -3.37 -7.89
N SER A 161 5.04 -4.10 -7.99
CA SER A 161 5.96 -4.35 -6.87
C SER A 161 6.82 -3.14 -6.65
N VAL A 162 6.77 -2.54 -5.46
CA VAL A 162 7.43 -1.27 -5.13
C VAL A 162 8.27 -1.42 -3.89
N GLY A 163 9.55 -1.01 -4.00
CA GLY A 163 10.45 -0.83 -2.88
C GLY A 163 10.67 0.65 -2.61
N CYS A 164 10.49 1.09 -1.38
CA CYS A 164 10.73 2.49 -1.00
C CYS A 164 11.11 2.61 0.47
N MET A 165 11.77 3.70 0.84
CA MET A 165 11.85 4.12 2.23
C MET A 165 10.51 4.74 2.60
N SER A 166 9.83 4.21 3.61
CA SER A 166 8.49 4.65 4.02
C SER A 166 8.37 4.74 5.53
N TYR A 167 8.06 5.95 6.03
CA TYR A 167 7.86 6.17 7.46
C TYR A 167 6.90 7.35 7.72
N VAL A 168 6.21 7.27 8.85
CA VAL A 168 5.32 8.33 9.33
C VAL A 168 5.94 8.97 10.57
N THR A 169 5.92 10.30 10.62
CA THR A 169 6.34 11.08 11.78
C THR A 169 5.17 11.82 12.42
N ASP A 170 5.28 12.07 13.73
CA ASP A 170 4.41 12.99 14.45
C ASP A 170 4.84 14.46 14.23
N GLU A 171 4.11 15.40 14.82
CA GLU A 171 4.39 16.86 14.77
C GLU A 171 5.79 17.23 15.33
N ASN A 172 6.36 16.40 16.19
CA ASN A 172 7.70 16.58 16.77
C ASN A 172 8.81 15.93 15.91
N GLY A 173 8.47 15.37 14.76
CA GLY A 173 9.41 14.69 13.87
C GLY A 173 9.86 13.30 14.32
N ARG A 174 9.21 12.71 15.36
CA ARG A 174 9.50 11.35 15.83
C ARG A 174 8.81 10.34 14.92
N VAL A 175 9.52 9.30 14.52
CA VAL A 175 8.95 8.20 13.74
C VAL A 175 7.96 7.41 14.61
N ILE A 176 6.71 7.33 14.15
CA ILE A 176 5.62 6.58 14.80
C ILE A 176 5.23 5.32 14.03
N LEU A 177 5.59 5.23 12.75
CA LEU A 177 5.34 4.06 11.91
C LEU A 177 6.42 3.97 10.82
N GLY A 178 6.81 2.74 10.47
CA GLY A 178 7.84 2.50 9.45
C GLY A 178 9.26 2.65 9.98
N ASP A 179 10.22 2.74 9.07
CA ASP A 179 11.65 2.87 9.38
C ASP A 179 12.32 3.80 8.36
N LYS A 180 13.27 4.64 8.82
CA LYS A 180 14.02 5.56 7.96
C LYS A 180 15.18 4.86 7.23
N ASP A 181 15.67 3.76 7.80
CA ASP A 181 16.91 3.10 7.36
C ASP A 181 16.63 1.74 6.69
N ILE A 182 15.39 1.24 6.77
CA ILE A 182 15.01 -0.06 6.21
C ILE A 182 13.97 0.14 5.11
N ARG A 183 14.28 -0.37 3.92
CA ARG A 183 13.40 -0.34 2.76
C ARG A 183 12.12 -1.16 3.01
N THR A 184 10.98 -0.60 2.69
CA THR A 184 9.70 -1.32 2.67
C THR A 184 9.45 -1.86 1.27
N GLN A 185 9.12 -3.15 1.17
CA GLN A 185 8.67 -3.79 -0.07
C GLN A 185 7.15 -4.00 0.02
N THR A 186 6.43 -3.48 -0.94
CA THR A 186 4.95 -3.54 -0.97
C THR A 186 4.44 -3.69 -2.40
N VAL A 187 3.14 -3.89 -2.57
CA VAL A 187 2.46 -3.93 -3.86
C VAL A 187 1.42 -2.84 -3.92
N PHE A 188 1.46 -2.02 -4.96
CA PHE A 188 0.39 -1.08 -5.28
C PHE A 188 -0.45 -1.63 -6.42
N GLU A 189 -1.75 -1.44 -6.32
CA GLU A 189 -2.70 -1.69 -7.39
C GLU A 189 -3.25 -0.37 -7.91
N THR A 190 -3.22 -0.19 -9.24
CA THR A 190 -3.79 0.96 -9.92
C THR A 190 -4.92 0.50 -10.81
N ASP A 191 -6.07 1.15 -10.71
CA ASP A 191 -7.25 0.84 -11.51
C ASP A 191 -7.36 1.83 -12.67
N LEU A 192 -7.13 1.34 -13.89
CA LEU A 192 -7.31 2.05 -15.15
C LEU A 192 -8.74 1.80 -15.65
N VAL A 193 -9.49 2.88 -15.86
CA VAL A 193 -10.91 2.81 -16.22
C VAL A 193 -11.18 3.50 -17.55
N TYR A 194 -11.98 2.86 -18.39
CA TYR A 194 -12.52 3.41 -19.62
C TYR A 194 -14.05 3.35 -19.58
N VAL A 195 -14.70 4.48 -19.81
CA VAL A 195 -16.16 4.57 -19.85
C VAL A 195 -16.62 4.51 -21.29
N GLN A 196 -17.35 3.43 -21.66
CA GLN A 196 -17.83 3.21 -23.02
C GLN A 196 -19.23 3.79 -23.26
N ASP A 197 -20.10 3.69 -22.26
CA ASP A 197 -21.51 4.05 -22.37
C ASP A 197 -22.00 4.68 -21.06
N ALA A 198 -22.18 5.99 -21.11
CA ALA A 198 -22.62 6.76 -19.98
C ALA A 198 -24.08 6.49 -19.57
N GLU A 199 -24.95 6.10 -20.52
CA GLU A 199 -26.37 5.83 -20.25
C GLU A 199 -26.52 4.51 -19.49
N LYS A 200 -25.73 3.49 -19.81
CA LYS A 200 -25.75 2.19 -19.11
C LYS A 200 -25.19 2.23 -17.70
N ILE A 201 -24.36 3.22 -17.36
CA ILE A 201 -23.85 3.40 -16.01
C ILE A 201 -24.96 3.79 -15.05
N SER A 202 -25.99 4.52 -15.53
CA SER A 202 -27.11 4.99 -14.71
C SER A 202 -28.12 3.90 -14.35
N ASP A 203 -28.24 2.85 -15.18
CA ASP A 203 -29.29 1.83 -15.04
C ASP A 203 -28.85 0.59 -14.23
N ASN A 204 -27.55 0.35 -14.13
CA ASN A 204 -27.05 -0.78 -13.37
C ASN A 204 -26.75 -0.40 -11.91
N ASN A 205 -27.49 -1.05 -11.01
CA ASN A 205 -27.26 -1.06 -9.56
C ASN A 205 -25.85 -1.65 -9.27
N TYR A 206 -24.80 -0.86 -9.46
CA TYR A 206 -23.42 -1.26 -9.13
C TYR A 206 -23.32 -1.42 -7.62
N GLY A 207 -23.22 -2.66 -7.18
CA GLY A 207 -22.91 -3.00 -5.80
C GLY A 207 -21.57 -2.35 -5.38
N LYS A 208 -21.54 -1.95 -4.12
CA LYS A 208 -20.44 -1.35 -3.35
C LYS A 208 -19.07 -1.37 -4.05
N GLY A 209 -18.71 -0.28 -4.72
CA GLY A 209 -17.44 -0.12 -5.44
C GLY A 209 -17.57 0.41 -6.86
N SER A 210 -18.78 0.75 -7.31
CA SER A 210 -19.03 1.30 -8.64
C SER A 210 -18.47 2.72 -8.76
N VAL A 211 -17.96 3.04 -9.93
CA VAL A 211 -17.61 4.39 -10.38
C VAL A 211 -18.92 5.20 -10.50
N GLY A 212 -19.56 5.46 -9.38
CA GLY A 212 -20.67 6.40 -9.27
C GLY A 212 -20.08 7.79 -9.24
N ILE A 213 -20.24 8.54 -10.30
CA ILE A 213 -19.90 9.97 -10.25
C ILE A 213 -20.96 10.64 -9.39
N ASN A 214 -20.55 11.05 -8.20
CA ASN A 214 -21.37 11.84 -7.31
C ASN A 214 -21.06 13.31 -7.51
N CYS A 215 -22.10 14.14 -7.39
CA CYS A 215 -21.91 15.58 -7.43
C CYS A 215 -20.94 16.03 -6.31
N PRO A 216 -19.87 16.77 -6.63
CA PRO A 216 -18.86 17.16 -5.64
C PRO A 216 -19.41 18.10 -4.55
N ASN A 217 -20.56 18.74 -4.80
CA ASN A 217 -21.16 19.67 -3.85
C ASN A 217 -22.22 19.01 -2.96
N CYS A 218 -23.10 18.15 -3.52
CA CYS A 218 -24.24 17.63 -2.74
C CYS A 218 -24.22 16.11 -2.56
N GLY A 219 -23.20 15.40 -3.12
CA GLY A 219 -23.08 13.95 -3.04
C GLY A 219 -24.14 13.16 -3.82
N ALA A 220 -25.08 13.83 -4.50
CA ALA A 220 -26.12 13.14 -5.28
C ALA A 220 -25.52 12.42 -6.49
N PRO A 221 -26.01 11.20 -6.84
CA PRO A 221 -25.52 10.48 -8.00
C PRO A 221 -25.83 11.26 -9.29
N VAL A 222 -24.82 11.39 -10.14
CA VAL A 222 -24.96 12.01 -11.46
C VAL A 222 -25.55 10.96 -12.39
N LYS A 223 -26.84 11.07 -12.67
CA LYS A 223 -27.59 10.11 -13.49
C LYS A 223 -27.28 10.21 -14.99
N ASN A 224 -26.86 11.37 -15.46
CA ASN A 224 -26.57 11.62 -16.88
C ASN A 224 -25.16 12.21 -17.01
N LEU A 225 -24.22 11.37 -17.40
CA LEU A 225 -22.87 11.80 -17.82
C LEU A 225 -23.02 12.63 -19.09
N GLY A 226 -22.44 13.85 -19.10
CA GLY A 226 -22.58 14.81 -20.19
C GLY A 226 -23.47 16.03 -19.86
N LYS A 227 -24.18 16.03 -18.71
CA LYS A 227 -24.81 17.26 -18.20
C LYS A 227 -23.77 18.14 -17.51
N LYS A 228 -23.77 19.41 -17.89
CA LYS A 228 -22.84 20.40 -17.34
C LYS A 228 -23.18 20.81 -15.90
N PHE A 229 -24.37 20.48 -15.40
CA PHE A 229 -24.84 20.91 -14.09
C PHE A 229 -25.58 19.77 -13.37
N CYS A 230 -25.39 19.67 -12.06
CA CYS A 230 -26.09 18.73 -11.20
C CYS A 230 -27.61 19.02 -11.20
N GLU A 231 -28.42 18.01 -11.44
CA GLU A 231 -29.90 18.14 -11.45
C GLU A 231 -30.48 18.46 -10.07
N TYR A 232 -29.74 18.19 -8.99
CA TYR A 232 -30.22 18.38 -7.62
C TYR A 232 -29.80 19.72 -7.00
N CYS A 233 -28.58 20.19 -7.27
CA CYS A 233 -28.04 21.40 -6.63
C CYS A 233 -27.56 22.48 -7.61
N GLY A 234 -27.61 22.22 -8.93
CA GLY A 234 -27.21 23.19 -9.95
C GLY A 234 -25.69 23.43 -10.04
N THR A 235 -24.88 22.76 -9.23
CA THR A 235 -23.42 22.90 -9.29
C THR A 235 -22.89 22.38 -10.63
N ALA A 236 -21.92 23.09 -11.21
CA ALA A 236 -21.26 22.64 -12.44
C ALA A 236 -20.55 21.30 -12.21
N ILE A 237 -20.89 20.33 -13.05
CA ILE A 237 -20.22 19.01 -13.07
C ILE A 237 -19.13 19.11 -14.12
N LYS A 238 -17.87 18.83 -13.71
CA LYS A 238 -16.77 18.69 -14.64
C LYS A 238 -17.10 17.56 -15.63
N GLU A 239 -16.97 17.84 -16.92
CA GLU A 239 -17.17 16.80 -17.94
C GLU A 239 -16.20 15.65 -17.67
N VAL A 240 -16.75 14.47 -17.40
CA VAL A 240 -15.97 13.23 -17.42
C VAL A 240 -15.67 12.95 -18.87
N ASN A 241 -14.41 12.79 -19.22
CA ASN A 241 -14.02 12.37 -20.56
C ASN A 241 -14.37 10.88 -20.73
N ILE A 242 -15.59 10.62 -21.18
CA ILE A 242 -16.23 9.29 -21.25
C ILE A 242 -15.61 8.34 -22.28
N TYR A 243 -14.63 8.82 -23.08
CA TYR A 243 -13.93 8.03 -24.09
C TYR A 243 -12.44 8.01 -23.90
N SER A 244 -11.96 8.25 -22.68
CA SER A 244 -10.54 8.19 -22.34
C SER A 244 -10.24 7.22 -21.24
N TRP A 245 -9.05 6.65 -21.29
CA TRP A 245 -8.50 5.87 -20.19
C TRP A 245 -7.97 6.79 -19.10
N ASN A 246 -8.44 6.63 -17.87
CA ASN A 246 -7.94 7.35 -16.70
C ASN A 246 -7.70 6.39 -15.55
N PHE A 247 -6.70 6.67 -14.74
CA PHE A 247 -6.50 5.95 -13.49
C PHE A 247 -7.35 6.57 -12.39
N ASN A 248 -8.28 5.80 -11.86
CA ASN A 248 -9.25 6.30 -10.89
C ASN A 248 -8.92 5.97 -9.44
N ARG A 249 -8.02 5.02 -9.20
CA ARG A 249 -7.69 4.59 -7.85
C ARG A 249 -6.28 4.01 -7.76
N ILE A 250 -5.64 4.22 -6.61
CA ILE A 250 -4.41 3.55 -6.18
C ILE A 250 -4.63 2.98 -4.79
N ASN A 251 -4.36 1.70 -4.62
CA ASN A 251 -4.42 1.04 -3.32
C ASN A 251 -3.09 0.33 -3.02
N GLU A 252 -2.63 0.42 -1.79
CA GLU A 252 -1.56 -0.43 -1.29
C GLU A 252 -2.15 -1.79 -0.86
N ILE A 253 -1.69 -2.86 -1.50
CA ILE A 253 -2.09 -4.22 -1.16
C ILE A 253 -1.17 -4.72 -0.06
N THR A 254 -1.58 -4.53 1.19
CA THR A 254 -0.90 -5.14 2.32
C THR A 254 -1.23 -6.63 2.31
N LYS A 255 -0.29 -7.47 1.86
CA LYS A 255 -0.40 -8.91 2.13
C LYS A 255 -0.36 -9.05 3.65
N ASN A 256 -1.49 -9.42 4.26
CA ASN A 256 -1.55 -9.75 5.68
C ASN A 256 -0.41 -10.73 5.99
N LYS A 257 0.69 -10.23 6.56
CA LYS A 257 1.65 -11.08 7.24
C LYS A 257 0.86 -11.70 8.36
N LYS A 258 0.43 -12.97 8.21
CA LYS A 258 0.03 -13.77 9.34
C LYS A 258 1.17 -13.66 10.33
N GLN A 259 0.94 -12.93 11.41
CA GLN A 259 1.84 -12.95 12.56
C GLN A 259 1.82 -14.40 13.05
N TYR A 260 2.91 -15.11 12.82
CA TYR A 260 3.21 -16.38 13.47
C TYR A 260 3.92 -16.06 14.79
#